data_d3380f173dae592962437e7fc40ce482
#
_entry.id   d3380f173dae592962437e7fc40ce482
#
_cell.length_a   1.000
_cell.length_b   1.000
_cell.length_c   1.000
_cell.angle_alpha   90.00
_cell.angle_beta   90.00
_cell.angle_gamma   90.00
#
_symmetry.space_group_name_H-M   'P 1'
#
loop_
_entity.id
_entity.type
_entity.pdbx_description
1 polymer ?
#
loop_
_entity_poly.entity_id
_entity_poly.type
_entity_poly.pdbx_seq_one_letter_code
_entity_poly.pdbx_strand_id
1 'polypeptide(L)'
;MAAVVVELRSTGQPGRLSPHSSWRLPVSSTLHSRYLSLMQLKGCGTALVTPFRQDNSIDETALRNLVAWQIESGIDFLIPCGTTGETPTLSHDEWLYVIDVTIEVAAGRVPIVAGATSNSTHDAVEKAKEVAARPGVSAILTASPYYNKPTQEGQYRHFRAIAEAVDKPLILYNVPGRTGANLEPATLARLAEVPNIAGVKEASGNMTQIAEVCNAVPEQFLVFSGDDAVTLPVIALGGVGIISVASNEIPREMAEMTRAALNNDWDTARKLHRKYLPLMQANFIESNPLPVKAVLAMMGRIEEVYRLPLLPMRRDTRSKLQKIAIEVGLIARPAGASAEANDFYIYESWLAGPHKIVLHRSNCGQCNHGKGRPAGHDANHARWHGPYTTLSDARATAQQMTGVLIRSECKCI
;
A
#
# COMPACT_ATOMS: atom_id res chain seq x y z
N MET A 1 -43.03 -28.09 -19.74
CA MET A 1 -44.19 -27.53 -20.47
C MET A 1 -45.25 -27.14 -19.46
N ALA A 2 -45.46 -25.85 -19.28
CA ALA A 2 -46.74 -25.19 -18.93
C ALA A 2 -46.41 -23.69 -18.82
N ALA A 3 -46.70 -22.97 -19.91
CA ALA A 3 -46.69 -21.53 -19.93
C ALA A 3 -47.99 -21.03 -19.32
N VAL A 4 -47.90 -20.16 -18.31
CA VAL A 4 -49.08 -19.43 -17.80
C VAL A 4 -49.12 -18.09 -18.54
N VAL A 5 -50.09 -17.94 -19.44
CA VAL A 5 -50.43 -16.68 -20.06
C VAL A 5 -51.43 -15.97 -19.15
N VAL A 6 -51.07 -14.77 -18.69
CA VAL A 6 -52.00 -13.89 -17.96
C VAL A 6 -52.54 -12.86 -18.95
N GLU A 7 -53.82 -12.99 -19.32
CA GLU A 7 -54.57 -11.97 -20.05
C GLU A 7 -54.90 -10.77 -19.15
N LEU A 8 -54.45 -9.59 -19.56
CA LEU A 8 -54.87 -8.33 -18.96
C LEU A 8 -56.13 -7.83 -19.66
N ARG A 9 -57.27 -7.89 -19.00
CA ARG A 9 -58.48 -7.17 -19.45
C ARG A 9 -58.43 -5.74 -18.86
N SER A 10 -58.43 -4.78 -19.79
CA SER A 10 -58.62 -3.36 -19.50
C SER A 10 -60.11 -3.03 -19.32
N THR A 11 -60.52 -2.50 -18.15
CA THR A 11 -61.74 -1.72 -18.05
C THR A 11 -61.51 -0.52 -17.12
N GLY A 12 -61.47 0.65 -17.70
CA GLY A 12 -62.16 1.87 -17.32
C GLY A 12 -61.77 2.69 -16.10
N GLN A 13 -61.27 3.90 -16.43
CA GLN A 13 -61.29 5.19 -15.73
C GLN A 13 -60.01 5.62 -14.96
N PRO A 14 -59.61 6.90 -15.15
CA PRO A 14 -58.37 7.42 -14.55
C PRO A 14 -58.67 7.97 -13.14
N GLY A 15 -58.30 7.20 -12.14
CA GLY A 15 -58.23 7.64 -10.76
C GLY A 15 -56.89 8.28 -10.46
N ARG A 16 -56.90 9.47 -9.82
CA ARG A 16 -55.73 10.22 -9.35
C ARG A 16 -54.79 9.31 -8.55
N LEU A 17 -53.55 9.15 -9.02
CA LEU A 17 -52.49 8.48 -8.27
C LEU A 17 -52.08 9.37 -7.08
N SER A 18 -52.32 8.87 -5.86
CA SER A 18 -51.75 9.41 -4.63
C SER A 18 -50.27 9.10 -4.54
N PRO A 19 -49.41 10.10 -4.19
CA PRO A 19 -47.94 9.91 -4.20
C PRO A 19 -47.39 9.31 -2.89
N HIS A 20 -47.99 8.31 -2.31
CA HIS A 20 -47.44 7.58 -1.14
C HIS A 20 -47.88 6.11 -1.11
N SER A 21 -47.27 5.31 -1.96
CA SER A 21 -47.13 3.88 -1.70
C SER A 21 -45.67 3.49 -1.83
N SER A 22 -44.94 3.59 -0.69
CA SER A 22 -43.60 3.03 -0.54
C SER A 22 -43.70 1.51 -0.55
N TRP A 23 -43.43 0.89 -1.69
CA TRP A 23 -43.23 -0.55 -1.78
C TRP A 23 -41.91 -0.90 -1.08
N ARG A 24 -41.94 -1.10 0.26
CA ARG A 24 -40.83 -1.73 0.97
C ARG A 24 -41.04 -3.23 0.80
N LEU A 25 -40.23 -3.84 -0.09
CA LEU A 25 -39.99 -5.26 -0.04
C LEU A 25 -39.37 -5.62 1.32
N PRO A 26 -39.80 -6.68 2.01
CA PRO A 26 -39.13 -7.09 3.24
C PRO A 26 -37.70 -7.54 2.89
N VAL A 27 -36.72 -6.71 3.18
CA VAL A 27 -35.30 -7.09 3.13
C VAL A 27 -35.12 -8.14 4.19
N SER A 28 -34.72 -9.36 3.82
CA SER A 28 -34.48 -10.43 4.77
C SER A 28 -33.50 -9.96 5.84
N SER A 29 -33.66 -10.36 7.09
CA SER A 29 -32.81 -9.96 8.21
C SER A 29 -31.34 -10.27 7.95
N THR A 30 -31.04 -11.29 7.16
CA THR A 30 -29.70 -11.66 6.69
C THR A 30 -29.13 -10.67 5.68
N LEU A 31 -29.92 -10.15 4.73
CA LEU A 31 -29.47 -9.10 3.80
C LEU A 31 -29.23 -7.77 4.52
N HIS A 32 -30.05 -7.42 5.50
CA HIS A 32 -29.88 -6.21 6.30
C HIS A 32 -28.60 -6.26 7.17
N SER A 33 -28.31 -7.40 7.83
CA SER A 33 -27.08 -7.63 8.59
C SER A 33 -25.83 -7.59 7.71
N ARG A 34 -25.89 -8.17 6.51
CA ARG A 34 -24.81 -8.11 5.53
C ARG A 34 -24.53 -6.67 5.06
N TYR A 35 -25.58 -5.90 4.80
CA TYR A 35 -25.46 -4.50 4.39
C TYR A 35 -24.81 -3.63 5.48
N LEU A 36 -25.19 -3.84 6.74
CA LEU A 36 -24.60 -3.15 7.89
C LEU A 36 -23.11 -3.48 8.08
N SER A 37 -22.71 -4.74 7.89
CA SER A 37 -21.28 -5.13 7.98
C SER A 37 -20.44 -4.55 6.85
N LEU A 38 -20.99 -4.41 5.65
CA LEU A 38 -20.34 -3.80 4.50
C LEU A 38 -20.17 -2.27 4.65
N MET A 39 -21.12 -1.59 5.28
CA MET A 39 -21.01 -0.16 5.57
C MET A 39 -19.86 0.17 6.54
N GLN A 40 -19.35 -0.82 7.28
CA GLN A 40 -18.17 -0.67 8.15
C GLN A 40 -16.83 -0.82 7.41
N LEU A 41 -16.83 -1.35 6.17
CA LEU A 41 -15.62 -1.50 5.37
C LEU A 41 -15.39 -0.26 4.51
N LYS A 42 -15.04 0.86 5.14
CA LYS A 42 -14.63 2.12 4.49
C LYS A 42 -13.44 2.69 5.25
N GLY A 43 -12.66 3.55 4.61
CA GLY A 43 -11.52 4.17 5.25
C GLY A 43 -10.20 3.46 4.97
N CYS A 44 -9.32 3.39 5.95
CA CYS A 44 -7.99 2.81 5.84
C CYS A 44 -7.92 1.44 6.50
N GLY A 45 -7.67 0.41 5.72
CA GLY A 45 -7.36 -0.93 6.21
C GLY A 45 -5.89 -1.27 6.09
N THR A 46 -5.29 -1.89 7.12
CA THR A 46 -3.88 -2.27 7.09
C THR A 46 -3.70 -3.68 6.57
N ALA A 47 -3.00 -3.83 5.43
CA ALA A 47 -2.44 -5.11 5.00
C ALA A 47 -1.29 -5.49 5.94
N LEU A 48 -1.60 -6.22 7.00
CA LEU A 48 -0.67 -6.52 8.09
C LEU A 48 0.56 -7.30 7.60
N VAL A 49 1.74 -6.94 8.12
CA VAL A 49 2.92 -7.80 8.04
C VAL A 49 2.77 -8.98 9.00
N THR A 50 3.42 -10.10 8.70
CA THR A 50 3.61 -11.21 9.64
C THR A 50 5.02 -11.10 10.24
N PRO A 51 5.17 -10.81 11.53
CA PRO A 51 6.47 -10.79 12.19
C PRO A 51 7.04 -12.18 12.36
N PHE A 52 8.35 -12.34 12.11
CA PHE A 52 9.09 -13.58 12.34
C PHE A 52 10.26 -13.33 13.28
N ARG A 53 10.64 -14.37 14.05
CA ARG A 53 11.84 -14.42 14.85
C ARG A 53 13.04 -14.91 14.02
N GLN A 54 14.24 -14.81 14.57
CA GLN A 54 15.48 -15.26 13.90
C GLN A 54 15.49 -16.75 13.53
N ASP A 55 14.72 -17.56 14.22
CA ASP A 55 14.53 -18.99 13.90
C ASP A 55 13.46 -19.24 12.83
N ASN A 56 12.92 -18.17 12.22
CA ASN A 56 11.83 -18.17 11.26
C ASN A 56 10.45 -18.58 11.83
N SER A 57 10.27 -18.74 13.14
CA SER A 57 8.94 -18.91 13.73
C SER A 57 8.17 -17.59 13.71
N ILE A 58 6.84 -17.65 13.79
CA ILE A 58 6.00 -16.45 13.94
C ILE A 58 6.30 -15.82 15.31
N ASP A 59 6.57 -14.51 15.32
CA ASP A 59 6.62 -13.73 16.56
C ASP A 59 5.21 -13.29 16.97
N GLU A 60 4.55 -14.16 17.73
CA GLU A 60 3.19 -13.89 18.23
C GLU A 60 3.13 -12.61 19.07
N THR A 61 4.12 -12.35 19.90
CA THR A 61 4.14 -11.16 20.77
C THR A 61 4.18 -9.89 19.93
N ALA A 62 5.04 -9.85 18.92
CA ALA A 62 5.12 -8.72 17.99
C ALA A 62 3.83 -8.59 17.15
N LEU A 63 3.23 -9.71 16.69
CA LEU A 63 1.96 -9.69 15.97
C LEU A 63 0.84 -9.10 16.82
N ARG A 64 0.68 -9.56 18.07
CA ARG A 64 -0.33 -9.02 19.01
C ARG A 64 -0.14 -7.53 19.24
N ASN A 65 1.09 -7.10 19.48
CA ASN A 65 1.42 -5.69 19.71
C ASN A 65 1.14 -4.83 18.45
N LEU A 66 1.46 -5.34 17.25
CA LEU A 66 1.15 -4.63 16.00
C LEU A 66 -0.36 -4.47 15.82
N VAL A 67 -1.14 -5.53 16.00
CA VAL A 67 -2.61 -5.48 15.87
C VAL A 67 -3.21 -4.49 16.87
N ALA A 68 -2.80 -4.55 18.15
CA ALA A 68 -3.26 -3.62 19.17
C ALA A 68 -2.93 -2.17 18.81
N TRP A 69 -1.69 -1.91 18.41
CA TRP A 69 -1.24 -0.58 18.00
C TRP A 69 -1.98 -0.03 16.78
N GLN A 70 -2.27 -0.85 15.78
CA GLN A 70 -3.07 -0.46 14.63
C GLN A 70 -4.45 0.06 15.07
N ILE A 71 -5.14 -0.69 15.92
CA ILE A 71 -6.47 -0.36 16.43
C ILE A 71 -6.44 0.91 17.29
N GLU A 72 -5.48 1.02 18.22
CA GLU A 72 -5.29 2.20 19.07
C GLU A 72 -4.94 3.46 18.26
N SER A 73 -4.30 3.29 17.11
CA SER A 73 -4.00 4.37 16.18
C SER A 73 -5.19 4.78 15.32
N GLY A 74 -6.32 4.06 15.39
CA GLY A 74 -7.57 4.41 14.73
C GLY A 74 -7.69 3.90 13.31
N ILE A 75 -7.06 2.74 12.99
CA ILE A 75 -7.28 2.08 11.70
C ILE A 75 -8.74 1.60 11.59
N ASP A 76 -9.30 1.60 10.39
CA ASP A 76 -10.72 1.29 10.20
C ASP A 76 -10.97 -0.22 10.07
N PHE A 77 -10.04 -1.01 9.53
CA PHE A 77 -10.12 -2.47 9.46
C PHE A 77 -8.73 -3.10 9.26
N LEU A 78 -8.60 -4.42 9.46
CA LEU A 78 -7.33 -5.14 9.37
C LEU A 78 -7.38 -6.27 8.35
N ILE A 79 -6.25 -6.45 7.65
CA ILE A 79 -6.13 -7.50 6.62
C ILE A 79 -4.94 -8.41 6.96
N PRO A 80 -5.11 -9.45 7.78
CA PRO A 80 -4.12 -10.49 7.96
C PRO A 80 -3.99 -11.35 6.69
N CYS A 81 -2.83 -11.93 6.49
CA CYS A 81 -2.56 -12.90 5.44
C CYS A 81 -2.84 -12.42 4.01
N GLY A 82 -2.65 -11.12 3.75
CA GLY A 82 -2.51 -10.58 2.39
C GLY A 82 -1.08 -10.80 1.87
N THR A 83 -0.76 -10.21 0.71
CA THR A 83 0.60 -10.25 0.13
C THR A 83 1.66 -9.72 1.11
N THR A 84 1.36 -8.63 1.79
CA THR A 84 2.25 -7.98 2.78
C THR A 84 2.52 -8.89 3.99
N GLY A 85 1.61 -9.81 4.30
CA GLY A 85 1.74 -10.81 5.36
C GLY A 85 2.57 -12.04 4.98
N GLU A 86 3.25 -12.05 3.83
CA GLU A 86 4.09 -13.16 3.34
C GLU A 86 3.35 -14.52 3.28
N THR A 87 2.06 -14.49 3.01
CA THR A 87 1.18 -15.68 3.03
C THR A 87 1.70 -16.90 2.27
N PRO A 88 2.37 -16.76 1.09
CA PRO A 88 2.92 -17.91 0.39
C PRO A 88 3.98 -18.71 1.16
N THR A 89 4.58 -18.13 2.19
CA THR A 89 5.63 -18.77 3.02
C THR A 89 5.11 -19.31 4.36
N LEU A 90 3.84 -19.08 4.64
CA LEU A 90 3.17 -19.62 5.83
C LEU A 90 2.70 -21.05 5.55
N SER A 91 2.90 -21.95 6.52
CA SER A 91 2.21 -23.23 6.50
C SER A 91 0.70 -23.03 6.64
N HIS A 92 -0.10 -24.06 6.39
CA HIS A 92 -1.55 -24.00 6.56
C HIS A 92 -1.94 -23.61 8.00
N ASP A 93 -1.31 -24.23 8.98
CA ASP A 93 -1.58 -23.97 10.40
C ASP A 93 -1.13 -22.54 10.80
N GLU A 94 0.02 -22.08 10.31
CA GLU A 94 0.50 -20.71 10.54
C GLU A 94 -0.44 -19.66 9.93
N TRP A 95 -0.94 -19.91 8.72
CA TRP A 95 -1.88 -19.03 8.04
C TRP A 95 -3.14 -18.84 8.87
N LEU A 96 -3.72 -19.94 9.38
CA LEU A 96 -4.90 -19.90 10.24
C LEU A 96 -4.58 -19.25 11.59
N TYR A 97 -3.42 -19.54 12.15
CA TYR A 97 -2.98 -18.99 13.42
C TYR A 97 -2.84 -17.45 13.38
N VAL A 98 -2.25 -16.88 12.33
CA VAL A 98 -2.16 -15.43 12.17
C VAL A 98 -3.54 -14.77 12.11
N ILE A 99 -4.50 -15.40 11.43
CA ILE A 99 -5.87 -14.92 11.37
C ILE A 99 -6.52 -14.98 12.76
N ASP A 100 -6.39 -16.11 13.45
CA ASP A 100 -7.00 -16.33 14.77
C ASP A 100 -6.43 -15.37 15.82
N VAL A 101 -5.12 -15.15 15.87
CA VAL A 101 -4.48 -14.14 16.74
C VAL A 101 -4.98 -12.72 16.41
N THR A 102 -5.13 -12.40 15.13
CA THR A 102 -5.65 -11.09 14.72
C THR A 102 -7.10 -10.89 15.19
N ILE A 103 -7.95 -11.91 15.06
CA ILE A 103 -9.34 -11.89 15.53
C ILE A 103 -9.39 -11.73 17.06
N GLU A 104 -8.60 -12.51 17.79
CA GLU A 104 -8.55 -12.47 19.24
C GLU A 104 -8.18 -11.08 19.75
N VAL A 105 -7.08 -10.51 19.24
CA VAL A 105 -6.62 -9.18 19.65
C VAL A 105 -7.59 -8.10 19.22
N ALA A 106 -8.17 -8.20 18.02
CA ALA A 106 -9.15 -7.22 17.57
C ALA A 106 -10.42 -7.21 18.45
N ALA A 107 -10.82 -8.38 18.95
CA ALA A 107 -11.98 -8.54 19.85
C ALA A 107 -13.25 -7.79 19.35
N GLY A 108 -13.49 -7.80 18.04
CA GLY A 108 -14.63 -7.14 17.41
C GLY A 108 -14.56 -5.61 17.34
N ARG A 109 -13.45 -4.98 17.76
CA ARG A 109 -13.29 -3.51 17.72
C ARG A 109 -13.19 -2.95 16.30
N VAL A 110 -12.64 -3.72 15.37
CA VAL A 110 -12.55 -3.37 13.94
C VAL A 110 -12.83 -4.62 13.10
N PRO A 111 -13.37 -4.48 11.87
CA PRO A 111 -13.56 -5.59 10.94
C PRO A 111 -12.24 -6.27 10.56
N ILE A 112 -12.30 -7.60 10.34
CA ILE A 112 -11.18 -8.40 9.84
C ILE A 112 -11.50 -8.88 8.44
N VAL A 113 -10.65 -8.53 7.47
CA VAL A 113 -10.72 -8.97 6.07
C VAL A 113 -9.59 -9.97 5.83
N ALA A 114 -9.85 -11.25 5.97
CA ALA A 114 -8.79 -12.26 5.93
C ALA A 114 -8.39 -12.64 4.50
N GLY A 115 -7.09 -12.75 4.25
CA GLY A 115 -6.53 -13.15 2.95
C GLY A 115 -6.70 -14.65 2.69
N ALA A 116 -7.40 -15.01 1.59
CA ALA A 116 -7.59 -16.39 1.12
C ALA A 116 -7.41 -16.44 -0.39
N THR A 117 -6.18 -16.56 -0.86
CA THR A 117 -5.81 -16.54 -2.27
C THR A 117 -5.17 -17.86 -2.70
N SER A 118 -5.54 -18.35 -3.86
CA SER A 118 -4.84 -19.42 -4.59
C SER A 118 -5.02 -19.20 -6.10
N ASN A 119 -4.10 -19.70 -6.90
CA ASN A 119 -4.25 -19.76 -8.36
C ASN A 119 -4.99 -21.02 -8.85
N SER A 120 -5.31 -21.94 -7.95
CA SER A 120 -6.25 -23.04 -8.12
C SER A 120 -7.62 -22.62 -7.61
N THR A 121 -8.67 -22.75 -8.43
CA THR A 121 -10.04 -22.42 -7.99
C THR A 121 -10.50 -23.32 -6.86
N HIS A 122 -10.16 -24.60 -6.91
CA HIS A 122 -10.51 -25.56 -5.84
C HIS A 122 -9.89 -25.12 -4.50
N ASP A 123 -8.58 -24.86 -4.47
CA ASP A 123 -7.88 -24.47 -3.24
C ASP A 123 -8.34 -23.09 -2.73
N ALA A 124 -8.67 -22.16 -3.64
CA ALA A 124 -9.20 -20.86 -3.26
C ALA A 124 -10.57 -20.98 -2.60
N VAL A 125 -11.43 -21.88 -3.10
CA VAL A 125 -12.73 -22.20 -2.50
C VAL A 125 -12.56 -22.82 -1.11
N GLU A 126 -11.68 -23.81 -0.94
CA GLU A 126 -11.46 -24.45 0.35
C GLU A 126 -10.89 -23.47 1.38
N LYS A 127 -9.90 -22.68 1.01
CA LYS A 127 -9.37 -21.59 1.86
C LYS A 127 -10.46 -20.59 2.25
N ALA A 128 -11.30 -20.19 1.30
CA ALA A 128 -12.39 -19.24 1.58
C ALA A 128 -13.41 -19.83 2.58
N LYS A 129 -13.77 -21.12 2.45
CA LYS A 129 -14.65 -21.82 3.41
C LYS A 129 -14.06 -21.86 4.82
N GLU A 130 -12.77 -22.19 4.94
CA GLU A 130 -12.08 -22.25 6.24
C GLU A 130 -12.06 -20.90 6.94
N VAL A 131 -11.77 -19.84 6.20
CA VAL A 131 -11.76 -18.48 6.72
C VAL A 131 -13.18 -17.99 7.04
N ALA A 132 -14.15 -18.28 6.17
CA ALA A 132 -15.55 -17.91 6.37
C ALA A 132 -16.15 -18.53 7.65
N ALA A 133 -15.71 -19.73 8.01
CA ALA A 133 -16.15 -20.43 9.22
C ALA A 133 -15.68 -19.77 10.53
N ARG A 134 -14.73 -18.83 10.50
CA ARG A 134 -14.23 -18.14 11.68
C ARG A 134 -15.16 -16.97 12.07
N PRO A 135 -15.74 -16.98 13.29
CA PRO A 135 -16.76 -15.99 13.67
C PRO A 135 -16.32 -14.54 13.61
N GLY A 136 -15.01 -14.27 13.82
CA GLY A 136 -14.45 -12.91 13.82
C GLY A 136 -14.12 -12.34 12.43
N VAL A 137 -14.22 -13.15 11.37
CA VAL A 137 -13.95 -12.68 10.00
C VAL A 137 -15.18 -11.96 9.46
N SER A 138 -14.98 -10.72 8.99
CA SER A 138 -16.02 -9.86 8.42
C SER A 138 -16.12 -9.99 6.90
N ALA A 139 -14.99 -10.18 6.21
CA ALA A 139 -14.91 -10.36 4.77
C ALA A 139 -13.63 -11.13 4.37
N ILE A 140 -13.55 -11.53 3.11
CA ILE A 140 -12.42 -12.29 2.56
C ILE A 140 -11.77 -11.49 1.43
N LEU A 141 -10.44 -11.36 1.47
CA LEU A 141 -9.65 -10.80 0.36
C LEU A 141 -9.09 -11.93 -0.49
N THR A 142 -9.36 -11.90 -1.80
CA THR A 142 -8.83 -12.88 -2.75
C THR A 142 -8.32 -12.22 -4.02
N ALA A 143 -7.06 -12.52 -4.39
CA ALA A 143 -6.44 -11.95 -5.58
C ALA A 143 -6.77 -12.77 -6.84
N SER A 144 -6.64 -12.11 -8.01
CA SER A 144 -6.67 -12.80 -9.31
C SER A 144 -5.68 -13.96 -9.32
N PRO A 145 -6.02 -15.10 -9.96
CA PRO A 145 -5.09 -16.21 -10.09
C PRO A 145 -3.78 -15.76 -10.73
N TYR A 146 -2.69 -15.99 -10.00
CA TYR A 146 -1.33 -15.65 -10.43
C TYR A 146 -0.69 -16.81 -11.19
N TYR A 147 0.34 -16.52 -12.00
CA TYR A 147 1.15 -17.47 -12.73
C TYR A 147 0.45 -18.10 -13.96
N ASN A 148 -0.71 -18.73 -13.80
CA ASN A 148 -1.45 -19.43 -14.86
C ASN A 148 -2.24 -18.51 -15.80
N LYS A 149 -2.32 -17.19 -15.52
CA LYS A 149 -2.83 -16.12 -16.38
C LYS A 149 -4.18 -16.46 -17.06
N PRO A 150 -5.25 -16.66 -16.29
CA PRO A 150 -6.55 -17.00 -16.85
C PRO A 150 -7.10 -15.89 -17.75
N THR A 151 -7.94 -16.26 -18.70
CA THR A 151 -8.74 -15.31 -19.50
C THR A 151 -9.73 -14.57 -18.60
N GLN A 152 -10.36 -13.50 -19.12
CA GLN A 152 -11.39 -12.76 -18.38
C GLN A 152 -12.55 -13.66 -17.93
N GLU A 153 -13.00 -14.55 -18.80
CA GLU A 153 -14.03 -15.55 -18.46
C GLU A 153 -13.53 -16.55 -17.40
N GLY A 154 -12.26 -16.94 -17.44
CA GLY A 154 -11.64 -17.78 -16.43
C GLY A 154 -11.60 -17.09 -15.06
N GLN A 155 -11.24 -15.79 -15.01
CA GLN A 155 -11.28 -14.98 -13.78
C GLN A 155 -12.70 -14.84 -13.25
N TYR A 156 -13.67 -14.56 -14.13
CA TYR A 156 -15.08 -14.48 -13.75
C TYR A 156 -15.58 -15.76 -13.08
N ARG A 157 -15.33 -16.92 -13.70
CA ARG A 157 -15.74 -18.22 -13.13
C ARG A 157 -15.00 -18.56 -11.84
N HIS A 158 -13.73 -18.21 -11.74
CA HIS A 158 -12.93 -18.41 -10.52
C HIS A 158 -13.54 -17.65 -9.32
N PHE A 159 -13.74 -16.35 -9.46
CA PHE A 159 -14.27 -15.53 -8.38
C PHE A 159 -15.72 -15.87 -8.05
N ARG A 160 -16.53 -16.17 -9.06
CA ARG A 160 -17.90 -16.62 -8.88
C ARG A 160 -17.98 -17.93 -8.11
N ALA A 161 -17.11 -18.91 -8.41
CA ALA A 161 -17.07 -20.18 -7.68
C ALA A 161 -16.70 -19.98 -6.20
N ILE A 162 -15.79 -19.06 -5.89
CA ILE A 162 -15.46 -18.71 -4.51
C ILE A 162 -16.67 -18.06 -3.83
N ALA A 163 -17.30 -17.11 -4.50
CA ALA A 163 -18.47 -16.39 -3.98
C ALA A 163 -19.64 -17.34 -3.67
N GLU A 164 -19.93 -18.27 -4.57
CA GLU A 164 -21.00 -19.26 -4.40
C GLU A 164 -20.73 -20.26 -3.26
N ALA A 165 -19.48 -20.42 -2.84
CA ALA A 165 -19.08 -21.37 -1.81
C ALA A 165 -19.13 -20.85 -0.38
N VAL A 166 -19.27 -19.53 -0.19
CA VAL A 166 -19.21 -18.87 1.13
C VAL A 166 -20.30 -17.82 1.32
N ASP A 167 -20.66 -17.58 2.56
CA ASP A 167 -21.63 -16.54 2.93
C ASP A 167 -20.98 -15.17 3.24
N LYS A 168 -19.66 -15.12 3.41
CA LYS A 168 -18.95 -13.88 3.73
C LYS A 168 -18.77 -13.02 2.50
N PRO A 169 -18.78 -11.68 2.65
CA PRO A 169 -18.45 -10.77 1.58
C PRO A 169 -17.03 -11.00 1.03
N LEU A 170 -16.87 -10.91 -0.30
CA LEU A 170 -15.58 -11.01 -0.98
C LEU A 170 -15.12 -9.62 -1.44
N ILE A 171 -13.87 -9.29 -1.15
CA ILE A 171 -13.13 -8.19 -1.75
C ILE A 171 -12.14 -8.81 -2.74
N LEU A 172 -12.35 -8.56 -4.01
CA LEU A 172 -11.45 -9.02 -5.06
C LEU A 172 -10.16 -8.19 -5.03
N TYR A 173 -9.05 -8.76 -5.51
CA TYR A 173 -7.80 -8.01 -5.56
C TYR A 173 -7.18 -8.08 -6.96
N ASN A 174 -7.20 -6.94 -7.67
CA ASN A 174 -6.56 -6.78 -8.96
C ASN A 174 -5.16 -6.20 -8.80
N VAL A 175 -4.13 -6.97 -9.14
CA VAL A 175 -2.72 -6.58 -9.03
C VAL A 175 -1.88 -7.18 -10.16
N PRO A 176 -2.04 -6.69 -11.39
CA PRO A 176 -1.41 -7.29 -12.58
C PRO A 176 0.10 -7.43 -12.49
N GLY A 177 0.77 -6.47 -11.83
CA GLY A 177 2.22 -6.50 -11.62
C GLY A 177 2.73 -7.69 -10.82
N ARG A 178 1.84 -8.37 -10.04
CA ARG A 178 2.18 -9.56 -9.27
C ARG A 178 1.58 -10.83 -9.86
N THR A 179 0.35 -10.75 -10.38
CA THR A 179 -0.36 -11.93 -10.87
C THR A 179 -0.04 -12.25 -12.33
N GLY A 180 0.37 -11.25 -13.11
CA GLY A 180 0.51 -11.36 -14.56
C GLY A 180 -0.84 -11.43 -15.29
N ALA A 181 -1.95 -11.19 -14.58
CA ALA A 181 -3.31 -11.15 -15.11
C ALA A 181 -4.02 -9.89 -14.61
N ASN A 182 -4.66 -9.15 -15.52
CA ASN A 182 -5.46 -7.99 -15.18
C ASN A 182 -6.95 -8.38 -15.13
N LEU A 183 -7.66 -7.87 -14.14
CA LEU A 183 -9.11 -7.95 -14.05
C LEU A 183 -9.69 -6.70 -14.71
N GLU A 184 -10.24 -6.86 -15.91
CA GLU A 184 -10.75 -5.76 -16.72
C GLU A 184 -12.07 -5.19 -16.16
N PRO A 185 -12.35 -3.87 -16.36
CA PRO A 185 -13.56 -3.21 -15.83
C PRO A 185 -14.86 -3.93 -16.23
N ALA A 186 -14.98 -4.41 -17.48
CA ALA A 186 -16.16 -5.13 -17.94
C ALA A 186 -16.37 -6.47 -17.20
N THR A 187 -15.29 -7.18 -16.88
CA THR A 187 -15.36 -8.42 -16.11
C THR A 187 -15.72 -8.13 -14.65
N LEU A 188 -15.17 -7.06 -14.08
CA LEU A 188 -15.47 -6.64 -12.72
C LEU A 188 -16.93 -6.17 -12.58
N ALA A 189 -17.47 -5.45 -13.56
CA ALA A 189 -18.88 -5.06 -13.59
C ALA A 189 -19.81 -6.30 -13.53
N ARG A 190 -19.52 -7.35 -14.30
CA ARG A 190 -20.25 -8.63 -14.22
C ARG A 190 -20.12 -9.31 -12.85
N LEU A 191 -18.94 -9.24 -12.23
CA LEU A 191 -18.71 -9.80 -10.90
C LEU A 191 -19.44 -9.01 -9.82
N ALA A 192 -19.60 -7.69 -9.98
CA ALA A 192 -20.34 -6.84 -9.05
C ALA A 192 -21.84 -7.15 -9.00
N GLU A 193 -22.38 -7.92 -9.97
CA GLU A 193 -23.75 -8.45 -9.95
C GLU A 193 -23.89 -9.69 -9.05
N VAL A 194 -22.79 -10.33 -8.64
CA VAL A 194 -22.81 -11.49 -7.75
C VAL A 194 -23.02 -11.01 -6.30
N PRO A 195 -24.07 -11.47 -5.59
CA PRO A 195 -24.57 -10.83 -4.37
C PRO A 195 -23.58 -10.66 -3.22
N ASN A 196 -22.58 -11.53 -3.10
CA ASN A 196 -21.57 -11.46 -2.03
C ASN A 196 -20.18 -11.03 -2.52
N ILE A 197 -20.01 -10.63 -3.77
CA ILE A 197 -18.82 -9.90 -4.23
C ILE A 197 -19.05 -8.42 -3.91
N ALA A 198 -18.42 -7.95 -2.83
CA ALA A 198 -18.73 -6.67 -2.20
C ALA A 198 -17.85 -5.53 -2.69
N GLY A 199 -16.68 -5.82 -3.27
CA GLY A 199 -15.76 -4.79 -3.68
C GLY A 199 -14.47 -5.31 -4.33
N VAL A 200 -13.59 -4.37 -4.63
CA VAL A 200 -12.27 -4.63 -5.20
C VAL A 200 -11.20 -3.78 -4.52
N LYS A 201 -10.05 -4.37 -4.24
CA LYS A 201 -8.77 -3.69 -4.04
C LYS A 201 -8.12 -3.53 -5.41
N GLU A 202 -8.09 -2.29 -5.91
CA GLU A 202 -7.56 -1.98 -7.24
C GLU A 202 -6.11 -1.50 -7.14
N ALA A 203 -5.22 -2.26 -7.70
CA ALA A 203 -3.78 -2.00 -7.71
C ALA A 203 -3.16 -2.24 -9.12
N SER A 204 -3.91 -1.92 -10.17
CA SER A 204 -3.39 -1.96 -11.54
C SER A 204 -2.33 -0.90 -11.81
N GLY A 205 -2.34 0.20 -11.04
CA GLY A 205 -1.51 1.38 -11.31
C GLY A 205 -2.02 2.20 -12.49
N ASN A 206 -3.14 1.84 -13.10
CA ASN A 206 -3.73 2.55 -14.23
C ASN A 206 -4.95 3.38 -13.78
N MET A 207 -4.75 4.68 -13.60
CA MET A 207 -5.82 5.60 -13.15
C MET A 207 -7.01 5.67 -14.09
N THR A 208 -6.80 5.49 -15.40
CA THR A 208 -7.90 5.43 -16.38
C THR A 208 -8.76 4.19 -16.13
N GLN A 209 -8.15 3.02 -15.95
CA GLN A 209 -8.88 1.80 -15.63
C GLN A 209 -9.61 1.92 -14.28
N ILE A 210 -8.99 2.56 -13.27
CA ILE A 210 -9.63 2.77 -11.96
C ILE A 210 -10.88 3.65 -12.11
N ALA A 211 -10.81 4.70 -12.93
CA ALA A 211 -11.97 5.55 -13.24
C ALA A 211 -13.08 4.76 -13.97
N GLU A 212 -12.70 3.92 -14.93
CA GLU A 212 -13.65 3.02 -15.63
C GLU A 212 -14.31 2.04 -14.65
N VAL A 213 -13.55 1.47 -13.70
CA VAL A 213 -14.08 0.58 -12.66
C VAL A 213 -15.10 1.32 -11.80
N CYS A 214 -14.75 2.52 -11.26
CA CYS A 214 -15.66 3.31 -10.44
C CYS A 214 -16.96 3.67 -11.17
N ASN A 215 -16.89 3.87 -12.49
CA ASN A 215 -18.06 4.19 -13.31
C ASN A 215 -18.89 2.96 -13.70
N ALA A 216 -18.28 1.78 -13.77
CA ALA A 216 -18.93 0.56 -14.26
C ALA A 216 -19.62 -0.27 -13.16
N VAL A 217 -19.24 -0.08 -11.90
CA VAL A 217 -19.79 -0.84 -10.76
C VAL A 217 -20.94 -0.10 -10.09
N PRO A 218 -21.89 -0.82 -9.42
CA PRO A 218 -22.94 -0.18 -8.63
C PRO A 218 -22.39 0.70 -7.50
N GLU A 219 -23.11 1.75 -7.11
CA GLU A 219 -22.70 2.72 -6.06
C GLU A 219 -22.34 2.06 -4.72
N GLN A 220 -22.99 0.96 -4.37
CA GLN A 220 -22.72 0.20 -3.15
C GLN A 220 -21.48 -0.70 -3.22
N PHE A 221 -20.87 -0.86 -4.41
CA PHE A 221 -19.68 -1.69 -4.59
C PHE A 221 -18.44 -0.95 -4.10
N LEU A 222 -17.64 -1.60 -3.24
CA LEU A 222 -16.52 -0.98 -2.57
C LEU A 222 -15.26 -0.98 -3.46
N VAL A 223 -14.79 0.18 -3.88
CA VAL A 223 -13.54 0.32 -4.61
C VAL A 223 -12.48 0.88 -3.66
N PHE A 224 -11.49 0.06 -3.30
CA PHE A 224 -10.34 0.48 -2.49
C PHE A 224 -9.13 0.72 -3.36
N SER A 225 -8.37 1.77 -3.05
CA SER A 225 -7.01 1.86 -3.57
C SER A 225 -6.17 0.69 -3.02
N GLY A 226 -5.32 0.10 -3.86
CA GLY A 226 -4.32 -0.89 -3.46
C GLY A 226 -2.91 -0.31 -3.41
N ASP A 227 -2.76 0.99 -3.68
CA ASP A 227 -1.50 1.74 -3.68
C ASP A 227 -1.66 3.02 -2.86
N ASP A 228 -0.81 3.18 -1.84
CA ASP A 228 -0.85 4.28 -0.89
C ASP A 228 -0.71 5.65 -1.58
N ALA A 229 0.17 5.75 -2.58
CA ALA A 229 0.48 7.00 -3.27
C ALA A 229 -0.70 7.56 -4.10
N VAL A 230 -1.63 6.70 -4.53
CA VAL A 230 -2.79 7.11 -5.33
C VAL A 230 -4.12 7.04 -4.59
N THR A 231 -4.09 6.95 -3.26
CA THR A 231 -5.29 6.92 -2.41
C THR A 231 -6.22 8.10 -2.68
N LEU A 232 -5.69 9.33 -2.72
CA LEU A 232 -6.51 10.54 -2.89
C LEU A 232 -7.21 10.60 -4.25
N PRO A 233 -6.52 10.37 -5.40
CA PRO A 233 -7.23 10.30 -6.68
C PRO A 233 -8.29 9.19 -6.75
N VAL A 234 -8.05 8.03 -6.14
CA VAL A 234 -9.05 6.95 -6.12
C VAL A 234 -10.30 7.36 -5.33
N ILE A 235 -10.14 8.00 -4.17
CA ILE A 235 -11.27 8.54 -3.38
C ILE A 235 -12.02 9.62 -4.19
N ALA A 236 -11.30 10.50 -4.88
CA ALA A 236 -11.91 11.54 -5.72
C ALA A 236 -12.76 10.97 -6.88
N LEU A 237 -12.45 9.75 -7.34
CA LEU A 237 -13.22 9.02 -8.36
C LEU A 237 -14.40 8.21 -7.78
N GLY A 238 -14.64 8.25 -6.46
CA GLY A 238 -15.71 7.50 -5.80
C GLY A 238 -15.23 6.27 -5.03
N GLY A 239 -13.91 6.06 -4.89
CA GLY A 239 -13.35 5.03 -4.02
C GLY A 239 -13.68 5.26 -2.55
N VAL A 240 -13.79 4.18 -1.79
CA VAL A 240 -14.23 4.20 -0.38
C VAL A 240 -13.07 4.16 0.62
N GLY A 241 -11.83 4.14 0.15
CA GLY A 241 -10.65 4.10 1.01
C GLY A 241 -9.46 3.39 0.40
N ILE A 242 -8.62 2.81 1.26
CA ILE A 242 -7.34 2.17 0.93
C ILE A 242 -7.15 0.86 1.70
N ILE A 243 -6.58 -0.14 1.05
CA ILE A 243 -5.94 -1.28 1.70
C ILE A 243 -4.43 -1.06 1.63
N SER A 244 -3.88 -0.51 2.69
CA SER A 244 -2.60 0.17 2.79
C SER A 244 -1.45 -0.74 3.20
N VAL A 245 -0.25 -0.46 2.70
CA VAL A 245 1.03 -0.97 3.20
C VAL A 245 1.63 0.01 4.21
N ALA A 246 1.66 1.31 3.89
CA ALA A 246 2.26 2.35 4.74
C ALA A 246 1.58 2.48 6.11
N SER A 247 0.31 2.09 6.22
CA SER A 247 -0.38 2.05 7.52
C SER A 247 0.24 1.09 8.55
N ASN A 248 1.05 0.10 8.14
CA ASN A 248 1.85 -0.68 9.09
C ASN A 248 2.81 0.21 9.90
N GLU A 249 3.30 1.31 9.33
CA GLU A 249 4.34 2.21 9.89
C GLU A 249 3.73 3.50 10.45
N ILE A 250 2.69 4.01 9.79
CA ILE A 250 2.02 5.29 10.08
C ILE A 250 0.49 5.12 10.11
N PRO A 251 -0.05 4.23 10.97
CA PRO A 251 -1.47 3.89 10.95
C PRO A 251 -2.37 5.11 11.18
N ARG A 252 -2.03 5.97 12.15
CA ARG A 252 -2.81 7.17 12.49
C ARG A 252 -2.90 8.14 11.31
N GLU A 253 -1.77 8.42 10.70
CA GLU A 253 -1.65 9.38 9.61
C GLU A 253 -2.36 8.90 8.35
N MET A 254 -2.25 7.60 8.05
CA MET A 254 -2.97 7.01 6.90
C MET A 254 -4.48 6.99 7.14
N ALA A 255 -4.93 6.63 8.33
CA ALA A 255 -6.34 6.67 8.70
C ALA A 255 -6.90 8.10 8.69
N GLU A 256 -6.16 9.08 9.22
CA GLU A 256 -6.53 10.51 9.19
C GLU A 256 -6.60 11.05 7.76
N MET A 257 -5.58 10.80 6.93
CA MET A 257 -5.54 11.21 5.52
C MET A 257 -6.75 10.67 4.75
N THR A 258 -7.05 9.39 4.93
CA THR A 258 -8.15 8.72 4.23
C THR A 258 -9.50 9.27 4.67
N ARG A 259 -9.73 9.43 5.98
CA ARG A 259 -10.97 10.02 6.53
C ARG A 259 -11.15 11.48 6.13
N ALA A 260 -10.07 12.28 6.14
CA ALA A 260 -10.12 13.65 5.67
C ALA A 260 -10.61 13.72 4.22
N ALA A 261 -10.05 12.89 3.33
CA ALA A 261 -10.47 12.83 1.92
C ALA A 261 -11.94 12.39 1.77
N LEU A 262 -12.37 11.36 2.50
CA LEU A 262 -13.76 10.87 2.48
C LEU A 262 -14.77 11.90 3.02
N ASN A 263 -14.33 12.78 3.92
CA ASN A 263 -15.13 13.88 4.46
C ASN A 263 -14.98 15.19 3.68
N ASN A 264 -14.36 15.17 2.50
CA ASN A 264 -14.09 16.34 1.65
C ASN A 264 -13.14 17.39 2.27
N ASP A 265 -12.40 17.05 3.34
CA ASP A 265 -11.30 17.88 3.86
C ASP A 265 -10.01 17.61 3.06
N TRP A 266 -10.01 18.12 1.85
CA TRP A 266 -8.89 17.94 0.90
C TRP A 266 -7.63 18.67 1.33
N ASP A 267 -7.70 19.69 2.18
CA ASP A 267 -6.51 20.41 2.65
C ASP A 267 -5.71 19.56 3.63
N THR A 268 -6.36 18.98 4.63
CA THR A 268 -5.73 18.02 5.54
C THR A 268 -5.23 16.79 4.79
N ALA A 269 -6.05 16.22 3.90
CA ALA A 269 -5.67 15.05 3.12
C ALA A 269 -4.42 15.31 2.28
N ARG A 270 -4.36 16.41 1.53
CA ARG A 270 -3.20 16.79 0.71
C ARG A 270 -1.94 17.07 1.54
N LYS A 271 -2.10 17.70 2.72
CA LYS A 271 -0.98 17.98 3.63
C LYS A 271 -0.32 16.67 4.11
N LEU A 272 -1.12 15.71 4.57
CA LEU A 272 -0.63 14.41 5.02
C LEU A 272 -0.02 13.61 3.86
N HIS A 273 -0.71 13.56 2.72
CA HIS A 273 -0.21 12.89 1.53
C HIS A 273 1.18 13.42 1.11
N ARG A 274 1.35 14.75 1.00
CA ARG A 274 2.64 15.36 0.62
C ARG A 274 3.75 15.02 1.61
N LYS A 275 3.43 15.00 2.90
CA LYS A 275 4.41 14.67 3.94
C LYS A 275 4.88 13.23 3.84
N TYR A 276 3.97 12.27 3.61
CA TYR A 276 4.27 10.85 3.67
C TYR A 276 4.44 10.18 2.30
N LEU A 277 4.24 10.90 1.19
CA LEU A 277 4.43 10.37 -0.16
C LEU A 277 5.81 9.73 -0.37
N PRO A 278 6.94 10.31 0.13
CA PRO A 278 8.24 9.66 0.01
C PRO A 278 8.29 8.28 0.67
N LEU A 279 7.65 8.10 1.83
CA LEU A 279 7.56 6.81 2.53
C LEU A 279 6.67 5.82 1.78
N MET A 280 5.49 6.26 1.31
CA MET A 280 4.58 5.43 0.52
C MET A 280 5.28 4.86 -0.72
N GLN A 281 6.05 5.68 -1.42
CA GLN A 281 6.84 5.26 -2.59
C GLN A 281 8.03 4.37 -2.20
N ALA A 282 8.69 4.66 -1.08
CA ALA A 282 9.83 3.89 -0.61
C ALA A 282 9.45 2.46 -0.19
N ASN A 283 8.19 2.21 0.19
CA ASN A 283 7.65 0.88 0.46
C ASN A 283 7.63 -0.05 -0.76
N PHE A 284 7.91 0.49 -1.95
CA PHE A 284 8.00 -0.26 -3.20
C PHE A 284 9.35 -0.08 -3.93
N ILE A 285 10.36 0.47 -3.25
CA ILE A 285 11.73 0.59 -3.81
C ILE A 285 12.40 -0.78 -4.01
N GLU A 286 11.95 -1.77 -3.24
CA GLU A 286 12.14 -3.20 -3.44
C GLU A 286 10.78 -3.90 -3.25
N SER A 287 10.75 -5.23 -3.42
CA SER A 287 9.49 -5.98 -3.25
C SER A 287 8.89 -5.77 -1.86
N ASN A 288 7.63 -5.29 -1.80
CA ASN A 288 6.84 -5.35 -0.57
C ASN A 288 6.67 -6.84 -0.15
N PRO A 289 6.95 -7.20 1.14
CA PRO A 289 7.02 -6.34 2.32
C PRO A 289 8.44 -5.98 2.81
N LEU A 290 9.49 -6.08 1.99
CA LEU A 290 10.86 -5.85 2.46
C LEU A 290 11.02 -4.45 3.09
N PRO A 291 10.64 -3.32 2.42
CA PRO A 291 10.84 -2.01 3.00
C PRO A 291 10.01 -1.76 4.25
N VAL A 292 8.74 -2.11 4.25
CA VAL A 292 7.85 -1.87 5.41
C VAL A 292 8.31 -2.64 6.65
N LYS A 293 8.78 -3.89 6.51
CA LYS A 293 9.34 -4.65 7.64
C LYS A 293 10.66 -4.07 8.11
N ALA A 294 11.51 -3.57 7.20
CA ALA A 294 12.75 -2.90 7.58
C ALA A 294 12.49 -1.62 8.39
N VAL A 295 11.48 -0.80 8.03
CA VAL A 295 11.11 0.38 8.82
C VAL A 295 10.54 -0.02 10.18
N LEU A 296 9.64 -1.00 10.24
CA LEU A 296 9.12 -1.50 11.51
C LEU A 296 10.22 -2.02 12.44
N ALA A 297 11.24 -2.68 11.89
CA ALA A 297 12.41 -3.11 12.65
C ALA A 297 13.26 -1.92 13.14
N MET A 298 13.46 -0.90 12.29
CA MET A 298 14.14 0.35 12.70
C MET A 298 13.36 1.10 13.80
N MET A 299 12.02 0.96 13.82
CA MET A 299 11.14 1.49 14.87
C MET A 299 11.16 0.62 16.14
N GLY A 300 11.84 -0.54 16.14
CA GLY A 300 11.89 -1.47 17.28
C GLY A 300 10.58 -2.23 17.50
N ARG A 301 9.73 -2.40 16.50
CA ARG A 301 8.43 -3.06 16.62
C ARG A 301 8.43 -4.53 16.28
N ILE A 302 9.35 -4.96 15.42
CA ILE A 302 9.55 -6.35 14.98
C ILE A 302 11.04 -6.62 14.81
N GLU A 303 11.44 -7.89 14.69
CA GLU A 303 12.74 -8.26 14.14
C GLU A 303 12.75 -8.14 12.60
N GLU A 304 13.90 -7.77 12.01
CA GLU A 304 14.04 -7.69 10.55
C GLU A 304 14.31 -9.08 9.97
N VAL A 305 13.28 -9.90 9.90
CA VAL A 305 13.35 -11.29 9.42
C VAL A 305 12.37 -11.51 8.28
N TYR A 306 12.84 -12.20 7.25
CA TYR A 306 12.07 -12.56 6.05
C TYR A 306 12.23 -14.05 5.79
N ARG A 307 11.19 -14.68 5.25
CA ARG A 307 11.30 -16.08 4.80
C ARG A 307 11.65 -16.16 3.32
N LEU A 308 12.49 -17.11 2.93
CA LEU A 308 12.77 -17.35 1.53
C LEU A 308 11.47 -17.56 0.73
N PRO A 309 11.39 -17.00 -0.51
CA PRO A 309 12.48 -16.49 -1.33
C PRO A 309 12.84 -15.00 -1.08
N LEU A 310 12.22 -14.34 -0.09
CA LEU A 310 12.54 -12.97 0.26
C LEU A 310 13.84 -12.90 1.08
N LEU A 311 14.65 -11.89 0.78
CA LEU A 311 15.92 -11.62 1.45
C LEU A 311 15.91 -10.19 2.00
N PRO A 312 16.75 -9.87 3.01
CA PRO A 312 16.92 -8.51 3.48
C PRO A 312 17.23 -7.54 2.35
N MET A 313 16.79 -6.30 2.50
CA MET A 313 17.04 -5.24 1.53
C MET A 313 18.52 -5.04 1.24
N ARG A 314 18.84 -4.61 0.01
CA ARG A 314 20.19 -4.17 -0.36
C ARG A 314 20.58 -2.96 0.47
N ARG A 315 21.87 -2.83 0.77
CA ARG A 315 22.39 -1.75 1.64
C ARG A 315 22.05 -0.35 1.13
N ASP A 316 22.15 -0.12 -0.19
CA ASP A 316 21.88 1.19 -0.80
C ASP A 316 20.42 1.60 -0.69
N THR A 317 19.48 0.69 -0.97
CA THR A 317 18.04 0.94 -0.86
C THR A 317 17.59 1.05 0.59
N ARG A 318 18.15 0.22 1.49
CA ARG A 318 17.90 0.29 2.93
C ARG A 318 18.38 1.63 3.51
N SER A 319 19.55 2.14 3.07
CA SER A 319 20.04 3.44 3.50
C SER A 319 19.17 4.60 3.02
N LYS A 320 18.61 4.51 1.79
CA LYS A 320 17.64 5.50 1.29
C LYS A 320 16.35 5.46 2.12
N LEU A 321 15.84 4.27 2.38
CA LEU A 321 14.64 4.07 3.21
C LEU A 321 14.83 4.65 4.61
N GLN A 322 15.99 4.39 5.25
CA GLN A 322 16.32 4.93 6.57
C GLN A 322 16.33 6.48 6.58
N LYS A 323 16.90 7.12 5.57
CA LYS A 323 16.86 8.58 5.44
C LYS A 323 15.43 9.11 5.36
N ILE A 324 14.59 8.49 4.55
CA ILE A 324 13.17 8.84 4.43
C ILE A 324 12.44 8.66 5.76
N ALA A 325 12.66 7.54 6.46
CA ALA A 325 12.05 7.28 7.77
C ALA A 325 12.46 8.33 8.83
N ILE A 326 13.71 8.83 8.77
CA ILE A 326 14.17 9.95 9.61
C ILE A 326 13.47 11.25 9.21
N GLU A 327 13.40 11.57 7.91
CA GLU A 327 12.79 12.81 7.40
C GLU A 327 11.31 12.93 7.75
N VAL A 328 10.55 11.81 7.70
CA VAL A 328 9.14 11.80 8.07
C VAL A 328 8.92 11.68 9.59
N GLY A 329 9.99 11.47 10.38
CA GLY A 329 9.97 11.48 11.84
C GLY A 329 9.62 10.14 12.50
N LEU A 330 9.76 9.01 11.79
CA LEU A 330 9.47 7.66 12.35
C LEU A 330 10.57 7.11 13.22
N ILE A 331 11.81 7.45 12.91
CA ILE A 331 12.98 7.01 13.68
C ILE A 331 13.84 8.22 14.05
N ALA A 332 14.46 8.14 15.20
CA ALA A 332 15.39 9.16 15.64
C ALA A 332 16.63 9.19 14.72
N ARG A 333 17.14 10.36 14.48
CA ARG A 333 18.45 10.49 13.85
C ARG A 333 19.49 9.87 14.79
N PRO A 334 20.41 9.00 14.27
CA PRO A 334 21.48 8.45 15.13
C PRO A 334 22.23 9.57 15.85
N ALA A 335 22.47 9.39 17.16
CA ALA A 335 23.24 10.33 17.94
C ALA A 335 24.63 10.48 17.31
N GLY A 336 25.00 11.69 16.90
CA GLY A 336 26.24 11.97 16.18
C GLY A 336 26.12 12.08 14.67
N ALA A 337 24.99 11.69 14.04
CA ALA A 337 24.68 12.11 12.69
C ALA A 337 24.19 13.57 12.76
N SER A 338 25.11 14.53 12.53
CA SER A 338 24.74 15.93 12.31
C SER A 338 23.62 16.01 11.25
N ALA A 339 22.73 16.97 11.39
CA ALA A 339 21.78 17.36 10.35
C ALA A 339 22.54 17.48 9.05
N GLU A 340 22.27 16.58 8.08
CA GLU A 340 23.09 16.35 6.90
C GLU A 340 24.56 16.66 7.22
N ALA A 341 25.43 15.65 7.35
CA ALA A 341 26.82 15.91 7.09
C ALA A 341 26.80 16.58 5.72
N ASN A 342 26.88 17.90 5.70
CA ASN A 342 27.10 18.65 4.48
C ASN A 342 28.49 18.23 4.08
N ASP A 343 28.59 17.04 3.48
CA ASP A 343 29.83 16.60 2.91
C ASP A 343 30.18 17.62 1.90
N PHE A 344 31.37 18.19 2.06
CA PHE A 344 31.92 19.13 1.11
C PHE A 344 32.79 18.36 0.15
N TYR A 345 32.81 18.77 -1.09
CA TYR A 345 33.64 18.20 -2.14
C TYR A 345 34.45 19.30 -2.77
N ILE A 346 35.68 18.96 -3.16
CA ILE A 346 36.55 19.83 -3.89
C ILE A 346 36.50 19.37 -5.34
N TYR A 347 36.13 20.26 -6.25
CA TYR A 347 36.27 20.07 -7.68
C TYR A 347 37.59 20.72 -8.14
N GLU A 348 38.47 19.90 -8.69
CA GLU A 348 39.78 20.30 -9.20
C GLU A 348 39.79 20.15 -10.71
N SER A 349 40.27 21.17 -11.45
CA SER A 349 40.34 21.19 -12.91
C SER A 349 41.58 21.89 -13.42
N TRP A 350 42.22 21.31 -14.46
CA TRP A 350 43.37 21.79 -15.16
C TRP A 350 43.12 22.25 -16.60
N LEU A 351 41.87 22.22 -17.05
CA LEU A 351 41.49 22.54 -18.42
C LEU A 351 41.53 24.06 -18.64
N ALA A 352 42.33 24.50 -19.61
CA ALA A 352 42.41 25.87 -20.16
C ALA A 352 42.69 26.98 -19.14
N GLY A 353 43.88 26.96 -18.50
CA GLY A 353 44.31 28.10 -17.68
C GLY A 353 44.86 27.70 -16.31
N PRO A 354 45.01 28.61 -15.39
CA PRO A 354 45.55 28.32 -14.07
C PRO A 354 44.65 27.33 -13.35
N HIS A 355 45.28 26.41 -12.60
CA HIS A 355 44.67 25.38 -11.78
C HIS A 355 43.46 25.93 -10.99
N LYS A 356 42.27 25.37 -11.25
CA LYS A 356 41.02 25.85 -10.67
C LYS A 356 40.49 24.86 -9.65
N ILE A 357 40.19 25.35 -8.45
CA ILE A 357 39.56 24.60 -7.37
C ILE A 357 38.28 25.31 -6.97
N VAL A 358 37.18 24.52 -6.84
CA VAL A 358 35.87 25.00 -6.40
C VAL A 358 35.35 24.08 -5.32
N LEU A 359 34.90 24.65 -4.21
CA LEU A 359 34.24 23.94 -3.13
C LEU A 359 32.74 23.84 -3.40
N HIS A 360 32.17 22.68 -3.14
CA HIS A 360 30.76 22.39 -3.31
C HIS A 360 30.19 21.66 -2.09
N ARG A 361 28.90 21.86 -1.80
CA ARG A 361 28.14 20.98 -0.92
C ARG A 361 27.70 19.70 -1.66
N SER A 362 27.58 18.60 -0.95
CA SER A 362 27.19 17.29 -1.52
C SER A 362 25.86 17.32 -2.30
N ASN A 363 24.90 18.10 -1.84
CA ASN A 363 23.57 18.26 -2.46
C ASN A 363 23.51 19.29 -3.59
N CYS A 364 24.66 19.93 -3.94
CA CYS A 364 24.73 20.85 -5.05
C CYS A 364 24.49 20.11 -6.38
N GLY A 365 23.60 20.64 -7.23
CA GLY A 365 23.30 20.05 -8.54
C GLY A 365 24.49 19.85 -9.46
N GLN A 366 25.58 20.59 -9.25
CA GLN A 366 26.86 20.44 -9.97
C GLN A 366 27.75 19.34 -9.36
N CYS A 367 27.69 19.17 -8.04
CA CYS A 367 28.48 18.17 -7.32
C CYS A 367 27.92 16.76 -7.40
N ASN A 368 26.60 16.62 -7.19
CA ASN A 368 25.95 15.34 -7.14
C ASN A 368 26.75 14.30 -6.33
N HIS A 369 27.06 14.61 -5.07
CA HIS A 369 27.87 13.78 -4.16
C HIS A 369 29.22 13.34 -4.74
N GLY A 370 29.94 14.26 -5.40
CA GLY A 370 31.24 14.00 -6.04
C GLY A 370 31.12 13.19 -7.34
N LYS A 371 29.95 12.96 -7.88
CA LYS A 371 29.68 12.22 -9.13
C LYS A 371 29.19 13.13 -10.26
N GLY A 372 29.07 14.42 -10.00
CA GLY A 372 28.64 15.41 -11.00
C GLY A 372 29.58 15.40 -12.20
N ARG A 373 29.03 15.42 -13.42
CA ARG A 373 29.83 15.63 -14.62
C ARG A 373 30.05 17.12 -14.80
N PRO A 374 31.32 17.57 -14.88
CA PRO A 374 31.59 18.92 -15.34
C PRO A 374 31.10 19.04 -16.78
N ALA A 375 30.27 20.01 -17.08
CA ALA A 375 29.83 20.26 -18.45
C ALA A 375 31.06 20.54 -19.33
N GLY A 376 31.34 19.67 -20.31
CA GLY A 376 32.35 19.87 -21.35
C GLY A 376 33.76 19.41 -21.04
N HIS A 377 34.02 18.57 -20.04
CA HIS A 377 35.39 18.20 -19.66
C HIS A 377 35.70 16.71 -19.74
N ASP A 378 36.90 16.42 -20.27
CA ASP A 378 37.49 15.09 -20.33
C ASP A 378 37.90 14.63 -18.91
N ALA A 379 37.62 13.37 -18.54
CA ALA A 379 37.88 12.77 -17.23
C ALA A 379 39.38 12.83 -16.82
N ASN A 380 40.29 13.06 -17.75
CA ASN A 380 41.73 13.12 -17.51
C ASN A 380 42.20 14.48 -16.97
N HIS A 381 41.37 15.52 -16.99
CA HIS A 381 41.78 16.89 -16.64
C HIS A 381 40.95 17.52 -15.51
N ALA A 382 40.11 16.71 -14.84
CA ALA A 382 39.32 17.16 -13.70
C ALA A 382 38.99 16.00 -12.76
N ARG A 383 38.97 16.24 -11.46
CA ARG A 383 38.56 15.23 -10.47
C ARG A 383 37.84 15.84 -9.27
N TRP A 384 37.06 15.00 -8.61
CA TRP A 384 36.44 15.30 -7.35
C TRP A 384 37.22 14.68 -6.20
N HIS A 385 37.39 15.47 -5.11
CA HIS A 385 38.00 15.04 -3.85
C HIS A 385 36.96 15.17 -2.73
N GLY A 386 36.96 14.28 -1.78
CA GLY A 386 36.03 14.21 -0.65
C GLY A 386 35.33 12.86 -0.58
N PRO A 387 34.38 12.69 0.34
CA PRO A 387 33.70 13.73 1.13
C PRO A 387 34.55 14.30 2.29
N TYR A 388 34.30 15.57 2.62
CA TYR A 388 34.79 16.24 3.83
C TYR A 388 33.63 16.59 4.71
N THR A 389 33.69 16.24 5.98
CA THR A 389 32.57 16.40 6.94
C THR A 389 32.37 17.84 7.40
N THR A 390 33.38 18.67 7.28
CA THR A 390 33.30 20.12 7.60
C THR A 390 33.79 20.98 6.46
N LEU A 391 33.26 22.20 6.33
CA LEU A 391 33.72 23.19 5.37
C LEU A 391 35.16 23.61 5.68
N SER A 392 35.55 23.61 6.97
CA SER A 392 36.91 23.94 7.43
C SER A 392 37.94 22.95 6.87
N ASP A 393 37.64 21.64 6.96
CA ASP A 393 38.54 20.58 6.47
C ASP A 393 38.66 20.61 4.96
N ALA A 394 37.53 20.83 4.25
CA ALA A 394 37.56 20.99 2.81
C ALA A 394 38.39 22.21 2.37
N ARG A 395 38.28 23.36 3.06
CA ARG A 395 39.07 24.56 2.82
C ARG A 395 40.55 24.33 3.09
N ALA A 396 40.90 23.72 4.21
CA ALA A 396 42.27 23.39 4.57
C ALA A 396 42.93 22.48 3.53
N THR A 397 42.24 21.44 3.10
CA THR A 397 42.72 20.52 2.06
C THR A 397 42.90 21.24 0.72
N ALA A 398 41.93 22.03 0.29
CA ALA A 398 41.99 22.75 -0.94
C ALA A 398 43.12 23.80 -0.93
N GLN A 399 43.42 24.42 0.21
CA GLN A 399 44.54 25.33 0.38
C GLN A 399 45.89 24.61 0.30
N GLN A 400 45.99 23.39 0.85
CA GLN A 400 47.19 22.55 0.69
C GLN A 400 47.45 22.15 -0.78
N MET A 401 46.36 21.86 -1.52
CA MET A 401 46.47 21.48 -2.94
C MET A 401 46.98 22.62 -3.85
N THR A 402 46.66 23.84 -3.51
CA THR A 402 47.01 25.01 -4.39
C THR A 402 48.16 25.85 -3.88
N GLY A 403 48.49 25.78 -2.59
CA GLY A 403 49.42 26.74 -1.97
C GLY A 403 48.88 28.17 -1.89
N VAL A 404 47.64 28.43 -2.31
CA VAL A 404 47.03 29.77 -2.39
C VAL A 404 45.65 29.76 -1.72
N LEU A 405 45.25 30.87 -1.13
CA LEU A 405 43.91 31.07 -0.56
C LEU A 405 42.82 30.86 -1.61
N ILE A 406 41.85 30.00 -1.33
CA ILE A 406 40.75 29.70 -2.22
C ILE A 406 39.90 30.95 -2.43
N ARG A 407 39.76 31.37 -3.68
CA ARG A 407 38.97 32.56 -4.04
C ARG A 407 37.59 32.22 -4.66
N SER A 408 37.28 30.95 -4.91
CA SER A 408 36.01 30.57 -5.51
C SER A 408 35.33 29.46 -4.75
N GLU A 409 34.18 29.77 -4.19
CA GLU A 409 33.23 28.83 -3.63
C GLU A 409 31.98 28.77 -4.52
N CYS A 410 31.37 27.59 -4.63
CA CYS A 410 30.09 27.48 -5.33
C CYS A 410 29.02 28.28 -4.58
N LYS A 411 28.10 28.88 -5.34
CA LYS A 411 26.93 29.59 -4.73
C LYS A 411 26.09 28.69 -3.80
N CYS A 412 26.36 27.37 -3.76
CA CYS A 412 25.73 26.42 -2.84
C CYS A 412 26.34 26.42 -1.42
N ILE A 413 27.52 27.00 -1.24
CA ILE A 413 28.20 27.17 0.06
C ILE A 413 27.82 28.51 0.68
#